data_60e7ae14d588d41bf69874bea0e0946b
#
_entry.id   60e7ae14d588d41bf69874bea0e0946b
#
_cell.length_a   1.000
_cell.length_b   1.000
_cell.length_c   1.000
_cell.angle_alpha   90.00
_cell.angle_beta   90.00
_cell.angle_gamma   90.00
#
_symmetry.space_group_name_H-M   'P 1'
#
loop_
_entity.id
_entity.type
_entity.pdbx_description
1 polymer ?
#
loop_
_entity_poly.entity_id
_entity_poly.type
_entity_poly.pdbx_seq_one_letter_code
_entity_poly.pdbx_strand_id
1 'polypeptide(L)'
;MSGLKLPDKYGDEAHEAALLERFQGGDDSAFDELMTIYYRPVLNLIYKFKGGTAREAEDTAQEVFLQLYRALPRFELRAKLFTYIYKVTMNQCFKERKRRAKDVPMQVSLDEPVDSGSDRPVQRDLADGSDSPLETVEYGEVREELRVALLKIDSEMRAPLIMNRFYDLTYEEIAEILNITPAAVRSRIHRARQALLKHLNKTFG
;
A
#
# COMPACT_ATOMS: atom_id res chain seq x y z
N MET A 1 -17.57 -10.24 -5.39
CA MET A 1 -16.71 -9.17 -4.88
C MET A 1 -15.89 -9.75 -3.74
N SER A 2 -14.83 -10.47 -4.06
CA SER A 2 -13.92 -11.02 -3.06
C SER A 2 -12.77 -10.01 -2.89
N GLY A 3 -12.83 -9.20 -1.83
CA GLY A 3 -11.68 -8.39 -1.42
C GLY A 3 -10.48 -9.29 -1.23
N LEU A 4 -9.28 -8.79 -1.47
CA LEU A 4 -8.04 -9.42 -1.04
C LEU A 4 -8.21 -9.75 0.45
N LYS A 5 -8.58 -10.99 0.75
CA LYS A 5 -8.44 -11.47 2.12
C LYS A 5 -6.94 -11.46 2.39
N LEU A 6 -6.48 -10.52 3.21
CA LEU A 6 -5.33 -10.81 4.04
C LEU A 6 -5.57 -12.20 4.66
N PRO A 7 -4.57 -13.09 4.71
CA PRO A 7 -4.74 -14.37 5.40
C PRO A 7 -5.34 -14.07 6.76
N ASP A 8 -6.54 -14.56 7.01
CA ASP A 8 -7.46 -14.27 8.11
C ASP A 8 -7.13 -12.98 8.86
N LYS A 9 -7.61 -11.90 8.37
CA LYS A 9 -7.62 -10.46 8.68
C LYS A 9 -6.33 -9.84 9.30
N TYR A 10 -5.52 -10.60 9.92
CA TYR A 10 -4.19 -10.39 10.54
C TYR A 10 -3.63 -11.77 10.74
N GLY A 11 -2.43 -12.09 10.27
CA GLY A 11 -1.81 -13.38 10.56
C GLY A 11 -2.08 -13.77 12.02
N ASP A 12 -2.12 -15.05 12.32
CA ASP A 12 -2.34 -15.50 13.70
C ASP A 12 -1.37 -14.73 14.61
N GLU A 13 -1.91 -13.79 15.43
CA GLU A 13 -1.08 -12.93 16.30
C GLU A 13 -0.11 -13.75 17.15
N ALA A 14 -0.53 -14.98 17.53
CA ALA A 14 0.32 -15.90 18.27
C ALA A 14 1.47 -16.44 17.38
N HIS A 15 1.19 -16.72 16.11
CA HIS A 15 2.19 -17.16 15.16
C HIS A 15 3.19 -16.03 14.84
N GLU A 16 2.72 -14.81 14.63
CA GLU A 16 3.57 -13.64 14.42
C GLU A 16 4.47 -13.35 15.63
N ALA A 17 3.92 -13.45 16.84
CA ALA A 17 4.70 -13.28 18.07
C ALA A 17 5.80 -14.36 18.19
N ALA A 18 5.47 -15.61 17.89
CA ALA A 18 6.44 -16.71 17.91
C ALA A 18 7.56 -16.51 16.87
N LEU A 19 7.22 -16.05 15.65
CA LEU A 19 8.21 -15.73 14.62
C LEU A 19 9.11 -14.58 15.06
N LEU A 20 8.53 -13.55 15.68
CA LEU A 20 9.29 -12.42 16.19
C LEU A 20 10.25 -12.84 17.30
N GLU A 21 9.81 -13.67 18.25
CA GLU A 21 10.68 -14.21 19.33
C GLU A 21 11.83 -15.04 18.77
N ARG A 22 11.56 -15.92 17.80
CA ARG A 22 12.60 -16.71 17.11
C ARG A 22 13.63 -15.79 16.45
N PHE A 23 13.16 -14.78 15.71
CA PHE A 23 14.04 -13.82 15.04
C PHE A 23 14.88 -13.01 16.04
N GLN A 24 14.30 -12.55 17.15
CA GLN A 24 15.00 -11.87 18.23
C GLN A 24 16.02 -12.77 18.93
N GLY A 25 15.76 -14.09 18.92
CA GLY A 25 16.70 -15.12 19.40
C GLY A 25 17.83 -15.45 18.42
N GLY A 26 17.87 -14.80 17.24
CA GLY A 26 18.93 -14.99 16.24
C GLY A 26 18.60 -15.99 15.13
N ASP A 27 17.34 -16.43 15.01
CA ASP A 27 16.88 -17.29 13.91
C ASP A 27 16.44 -16.42 12.71
N ASP A 28 17.35 -16.18 11.79
CA ASP A 28 17.07 -15.40 10.57
C ASP A 28 15.98 -16.02 9.70
N SER A 29 15.78 -17.34 9.75
CA SER A 29 14.72 -18.01 8.96
C SER A 29 13.31 -17.56 9.37
N ALA A 30 13.13 -17.13 10.62
CA ALA A 30 11.86 -16.59 11.09
C ALA A 30 11.52 -15.24 10.41
N PHE A 31 12.53 -14.46 10.04
CA PHE A 31 12.31 -13.25 9.24
C PHE A 31 11.87 -13.58 7.82
N ASP A 32 12.43 -14.61 7.21
CA ASP A 32 12.02 -15.07 5.87
C ASP A 32 10.55 -15.56 5.88
N GLU A 33 10.13 -16.23 6.96
CA GLU A 33 8.73 -16.61 7.16
C GLU A 33 7.82 -15.37 7.29
N LEU A 34 8.21 -14.35 8.07
CA LEU A 34 7.50 -13.07 8.16
C LEU A 34 7.44 -12.36 6.80
N MET A 35 8.53 -12.36 6.03
CA MET A 35 8.54 -11.82 4.68
C MET A 35 7.53 -12.53 3.77
N THR A 36 7.43 -13.85 3.85
CA THR A 36 6.48 -14.61 3.05
C THR A 36 5.04 -14.18 3.32
N ILE A 37 4.70 -13.88 4.57
CA ILE A 37 3.37 -13.41 4.97
C ILE A 37 3.10 -11.98 4.46
N TYR A 38 4.07 -11.08 4.61
CA TYR A 38 3.85 -9.64 4.44
C TYR A 38 4.29 -9.07 3.10
N TYR A 39 5.11 -9.78 2.31
CA TYR A 39 5.68 -9.24 1.07
C TYR A 39 4.61 -8.79 0.08
N ARG A 40 3.66 -9.67 -0.28
CA ARG A 40 2.58 -9.34 -1.23
C ARG A 40 1.67 -8.21 -0.72
N PRO A 41 1.15 -8.26 0.52
CA PRO A 41 0.37 -7.14 1.08
C PRO A 41 1.10 -5.81 1.05
N VAL A 42 2.37 -5.77 1.48
CA VAL A 42 3.19 -4.55 1.48
C VAL A 42 3.43 -4.04 0.06
N LEU A 43 3.84 -4.92 -0.87
CA LEU A 43 4.06 -4.56 -2.27
C LEU A 43 2.79 -3.97 -2.91
N ASN A 44 1.64 -4.60 -2.70
CA ASN A 44 0.35 -4.14 -3.20
C ASN A 44 -0.05 -2.76 -2.60
N LEU A 45 0.22 -2.54 -1.31
CA LEU A 45 -0.04 -1.24 -0.68
C LEU A 45 0.82 -0.15 -1.32
N ILE A 46 2.11 -0.40 -1.48
CA ILE A 46 3.06 0.53 -2.10
C ILE A 46 2.60 0.85 -3.53
N TYR A 47 2.29 -0.17 -4.33
CA TYR A 47 1.86 0.00 -5.72
C TYR A 47 0.57 0.82 -5.84
N LYS A 48 -0.46 0.51 -5.04
CA LYS A 48 -1.72 1.26 -5.01
C LYS A 48 -1.53 2.71 -4.54
N PHE A 49 -0.61 2.92 -3.60
CA PHE A 49 -0.36 4.25 -3.05
C PHE A 49 0.51 5.12 -3.95
N LYS A 50 1.64 4.60 -4.45
CA LYS A 50 2.60 5.39 -5.25
C LYS A 50 2.20 5.48 -6.72
N GLY A 51 1.56 4.47 -7.26
CA GLY A 51 1.50 4.25 -8.70
C GLY A 51 2.88 3.89 -9.26
N GLY A 52 3.10 4.16 -10.53
CA GLY A 52 4.37 3.83 -11.19
C GLY A 52 4.44 2.37 -11.63
N THR A 53 5.66 1.86 -11.82
CA THR A 53 5.92 0.50 -12.27
C THR A 53 5.97 -0.49 -11.10
N ALA A 54 5.78 -1.78 -11.39
CA ALA A 54 5.96 -2.85 -10.40
C ALA A 54 7.37 -2.82 -9.81
N ARG A 55 8.39 -2.58 -10.64
CA ARG A 55 9.78 -2.47 -10.22
C ARG A 55 10.02 -1.37 -9.18
N GLU A 56 9.43 -0.18 -9.38
CA GLU A 56 9.53 0.89 -8.40
C GLU A 56 8.85 0.56 -7.07
N ALA A 57 7.79 -0.25 -7.10
CA ALA A 57 7.14 -0.74 -5.89
C ALA A 57 8.01 -1.79 -5.18
N GLU A 58 8.65 -2.69 -5.94
CA GLU A 58 9.60 -3.69 -5.43
C GLU A 58 10.81 -3.03 -4.78
N ASP A 59 11.42 -2.03 -5.40
CA ASP A 59 12.54 -1.27 -4.83
C ASP A 59 12.15 -0.65 -3.47
N THR A 60 10.94 -0.06 -3.40
CA THR A 60 10.44 0.50 -2.14
C THR A 60 10.16 -0.59 -1.10
N ALA A 61 9.62 -1.75 -1.52
CA ALA A 61 9.38 -2.87 -0.61
C ALA A 61 10.69 -3.42 -0.04
N GLN A 62 11.74 -3.56 -0.85
CA GLN A 62 13.07 -3.96 -0.38
C GLN A 62 13.59 -3.02 0.71
N GLU A 63 13.49 -1.71 0.52
CA GLU A 63 13.87 -0.72 1.55
C GLU A 63 13.05 -0.86 2.83
N VAL A 64 11.75 -1.13 2.71
CA VAL A 64 10.87 -1.39 3.86
C VAL A 64 11.34 -2.62 4.64
N PHE A 65 11.58 -3.75 3.95
CA PHE A 65 12.01 -4.99 4.59
C PHE A 65 13.41 -4.89 5.19
N LEU A 66 14.33 -4.16 4.56
CA LEU A 66 15.64 -3.85 5.16
C LEU A 66 15.51 -3.02 6.45
N GLN A 67 14.58 -2.06 6.49
CA GLN A 67 14.31 -1.30 7.71
C GLN A 67 13.70 -2.20 8.79
N LEU A 68 12.77 -3.08 8.44
CA LEU A 68 12.16 -4.05 9.36
C LEU A 68 13.20 -5.02 9.92
N TYR A 69 14.06 -5.60 9.08
CA TYR A 69 15.14 -6.49 9.52
C TYR A 69 16.02 -5.85 10.59
N ARG A 70 16.36 -4.58 10.44
CA ARG A 70 17.19 -3.82 11.40
C ARG A 70 16.45 -3.42 12.68
N ALA A 71 15.12 -3.25 12.59
CA ALA A 71 14.32 -2.72 13.69
C ALA A 71 13.70 -3.81 14.57
N LEU A 72 13.26 -4.94 13.97
CA LEU A 72 12.54 -6.00 14.67
C LEU A 72 13.34 -6.69 15.79
N PRO A 73 14.69 -6.82 15.76
CA PRO A 73 15.45 -7.36 16.88
C PRO A 73 15.27 -6.58 18.19
N ARG A 74 14.84 -5.31 18.12
CA ARG A 74 14.60 -4.45 19.29
C ARG A 74 13.14 -4.04 19.43
N PHE A 75 12.27 -4.65 18.64
CA PHE A 75 10.85 -4.33 18.66
C PHE A 75 10.19 -4.94 19.90
N GLU A 76 9.51 -4.11 20.67
CA GLU A 76 8.69 -4.56 21.80
C GLU A 76 7.22 -4.66 21.31
N LEU A 77 6.53 -5.75 21.62
CA LEU A 77 5.13 -6.00 21.27
C LEU A 77 4.15 -5.07 22.04
N ARG A 78 4.41 -3.75 22.02
CA ARG A 78 3.48 -2.74 22.55
C ARG A 78 2.36 -2.39 21.56
N ALA A 79 2.53 -2.77 20.30
CA ALA A 79 1.56 -2.64 19.23
C ALA A 79 1.55 -3.92 18.41
N LYS A 80 0.50 -4.14 17.65
CA LYS A 80 0.41 -5.28 16.73
C LYS A 80 1.51 -5.19 15.67
N LEU A 81 2.14 -6.32 15.34
CA LEU A 81 3.25 -6.36 14.39
C LEU A 81 2.85 -5.80 13.03
N PHE A 82 1.65 -6.17 12.52
CA PHE A 82 1.15 -5.65 11.26
C PHE A 82 1.04 -4.11 11.27
N THR A 83 0.56 -3.50 12.37
CA THR A 83 0.47 -2.04 12.50
C THR A 83 1.84 -1.39 12.34
N TYR A 84 2.87 -1.99 12.95
CA TYR A 84 4.24 -1.52 12.83
C TYR A 84 4.77 -1.65 11.39
N ILE A 85 4.57 -2.81 10.74
CA ILE A 85 4.98 -3.06 9.35
C ILE A 85 4.33 -2.05 8.40
N TYR A 86 3.01 -1.83 8.52
CA TYR A 86 2.30 -0.87 7.68
C TYR A 86 2.73 0.58 7.96
N LYS A 87 3.04 0.91 9.22
CA LYS A 87 3.59 2.22 9.60
C LYS A 87 4.95 2.48 8.95
N VAL A 88 5.87 1.51 8.99
CA VAL A 88 7.18 1.60 8.32
C VAL A 88 6.98 1.76 6.81
N THR A 89 6.07 0.96 6.22
CA THR A 89 5.73 1.03 4.79
C THR A 89 5.25 2.41 4.38
N MET A 90 4.27 2.96 5.10
CA MET A 90 3.72 4.28 4.77
C MET A 90 4.72 5.40 4.99
N ASN A 91 5.52 5.33 6.06
CA ASN A 91 6.58 6.30 6.31
C ASN A 91 7.60 6.32 5.16
N GLN A 92 7.99 5.15 4.65
CA GLN A 92 8.89 5.05 3.50
C GLN A 92 8.26 5.65 2.23
N CYS A 93 7.00 5.34 1.96
CA CYS A 93 6.26 5.90 0.82
C CYS A 93 6.17 7.44 0.88
N PHE A 94 5.82 8.01 2.03
CA PHE A 94 5.77 9.47 2.21
C PHE A 94 7.16 10.12 2.10
N LYS A 95 8.20 9.49 2.65
CA LYS A 95 9.59 9.95 2.54
C LYS A 95 10.05 10.05 1.09
N GLU A 96 9.81 9.01 0.30
CA GLU A 96 10.18 8.98 -1.11
C GLU A 96 9.40 10.03 -1.92
N ARG A 97 8.09 10.16 -1.68
CA ARG A 97 7.28 11.18 -2.31
C ARG A 97 7.81 12.60 -2.01
N LYS A 98 8.15 12.87 -0.74
CA LYS A 98 8.73 14.15 -0.34
C LYS A 98 10.08 14.42 -1.01
N ARG A 99 10.90 13.37 -1.21
CA ARG A 99 12.16 13.48 -1.94
C ARG A 99 11.90 13.82 -3.40
N ARG A 100 11.04 13.05 -4.10
CA ARG A 100 10.69 13.34 -5.51
C ARG A 100 10.15 14.76 -5.69
N ALA A 101 9.31 15.26 -4.77
CA ALA A 101 8.77 16.63 -4.82
C ALA A 101 9.85 17.71 -4.64
N LYS A 102 10.99 17.40 -4.01
CA LYS A 102 12.13 18.32 -3.87
C LYS A 102 13.07 18.28 -5.07
N ASP A 103 13.20 17.11 -5.71
CA ASP A 103 14.11 16.88 -6.83
C ASP A 103 13.53 17.34 -8.17
N VAL A 104 12.22 17.65 -8.23
CA VAL A 104 11.59 18.29 -9.40
C VAL A 104 11.76 19.79 -9.28
N PRO A 105 12.48 20.46 -10.21
CA PRO A 105 12.48 21.93 -10.28
C PRO A 105 11.05 22.44 -10.40
N MET A 106 10.73 23.56 -9.77
CA MET A 106 9.41 24.17 -9.60
C MET A 106 8.76 24.65 -10.92
N GLN A 107 8.78 23.81 -11.96
CA GLN A 107 8.16 24.07 -13.25
C GLN A 107 7.66 22.76 -13.88
N VAL A 108 6.66 22.11 -13.26
CA VAL A 108 5.79 21.22 -14.02
C VAL A 108 4.36 21.58 -13.67
N SER A 109 3.73 22.26 -14.63
CA SER A 109 2.31 22.53 -14.69
C SER A 109 1.54 21.22 -14.46
N LEU A 110 0.43 21.30 -13.73
CA LEU A 110 -0.47 20.19 -13.37
C LEU A 110 -1.18 19.53 -14.59
N ASP A 111 -0.77 19.85 -15.82
CA ASP A 111 -1.44 19.46 -17.09
C ASP A 111 -0.56 18.64 -18.05
N GLU A 112 0.62 18.16 -17.65
CA GLU A 112 1.32 17.24 -18.55
C GLU A 112 0.84 15.80 -18.32
N PRO A 113 0.42 15.10 -19.40
CA PRO A 113 0.14 13.68 -19.34
C PRO A 113 1.46 12.96 -19.01
N VAL A 114 1.42 12.11 -17.99
CA VAL A 114 2.52 11.18 -17.68
C VAL A 114 2.76 10.35 -18.93
N ASP A 115 3.86 10.61 -19.62
CA ASP A 115 4.29 9.84 -20.77
C ASP A 115 4.44 8.38 -20.33
N SER A 116 3.48 7.58 -20.77
CA SER A 116 3.48 6.14 -20.59
C SER A 116 4.51 5.58 -21.57
N GLY A 117 5.79 5.70 -21.20
CA GLY A 117 6.83 4.92 -21.85
C GLY A 117 6.36 3.47 -21.94
N SER A 118 6.35 2.94 -23.15
CA SER A 118 5.81 1.67 -23.60
C SER A 118 6.47 0.43 -22.99
N ASP A 119 6.50 0.35 -21.65
CA ASP A 119 6.68 -0.90 -20.94
C ASP A 119 5.29 -1.29 -20.40
N ARG A 120 4.63 -2.20 -21.12
CA ARG A 120 3.39 -2.84 -20.64
C ARG A 120 3.67 -3.34 -19.22
N PRO A 121 2.89 -2.92 -18.22
CA PRO A 121 3.06 -3.45 -16.88
C PRO A 121 2.98 -4.97 -16.96
N VAL A 122 3.93 -5.65 -16.32
CA VAL A 122 3.87 -7.10 -16.10
C VAL A 122 2.71 -7.33 -15.13
N GLN A 123 1.52 -7.42 -15.73
CA GLN A 123 0.22 -7.52 -15.04
C GLN A 123 0.00 -8.93 -14.47
N ARG A 124 0.96 -9.86 -14.68
CA ARG A 124 0.74 -11.29 -14.41
C ARG A 124 0.91 -11.72 -12.96
N ASP A 125 1.63 -10.98 -12.12
CA ASP A 125 1.97 -11.45 -10.77
C ASP A 125 1.32 -10.70 -9.61
N LEU A 126 0.58 -9.61 -9.90
CA LEU A 126 -0.16 -8.84 -8.89
C LEU A 126 -1.67 -9.10 -8.94
N ALA A 127 -2.13 -9.95 -9.86
CA ALA A 127 -3.52 -10.38 -9.95
C ALA A 127 -3.79 -11.47 -8.91
N ASP A 128 -4.85 -11.28 -8.14
CA ASP A 128 -5.47 -12.32 -7.32
C ASP A 128 -5.82 -13.52 -8.22
N GLY A 129 -5.35 -14.72 -7.89
CA GLY A 129 -5.42 -15.90 -8.73
C GLY A 129 -6.82 -16.54 -8.89
N SER A 130 -7.89 -15.73 -9.01
CA SER A 130 -9.28 -16.22 -9.10
C SER A 130 -10.07 -15.75 -10.33
N ASP A 131 -9.51 -14.95 -11.24
CA ASP A 131 -10.28 -14.42 -12.37
C ASP A 131 -10.09 -15.26 -13.64
N SER A 132 -11.22 -15.62 -14.29
CA SER A 132 -11.30 -16.28 -15.59
C SER A 132 -10.70 -15.41 -16.71
N PRO A 133 -10.06 -15.97 -17.77
CA PRO A 133 -9.38 -15.20 -18.82
C PRO A 133 -10.24 -14.21 -19.59
N LEU A 134 -11.56 -14.38 -19.63
CA LEU A 134 -12.50 -13.50 -20.33
C LEU A 134 -12.94 -12.30 -19.48
N GLU A 135 -12.95 -12.41 -18.15
CA GLU A 135 -13.23 -11.30 -17.25
C GLU A 135 -12.02 -10.36 -17.10
N THR A 136 -10.81 -10.84 -17.43
CA THR A 136 -9.55 -10.14 -17.19
C THR A 136 -9.37 -8.89 -18.05
N VAL A 137 -9.98 -8.79 -19.25
CA VAL A 137 -9.76 -7.67 -20.17
C VAL A 137 -10.67 -6.48 -19.83
N GLU A 138 -11.98 -6.68 -19.63
CA GLU A 138 -12.90 -5.60 -19.25
C GLU A 138 -12.62 -5.05 -17.85
N TYR A 139 -12.30 -5.92 -16.88
CA TYR A 139 -11.92 -5.48 -15.54
C TYR A 139 -10.52 -4.83 -15.48
N GLY A 140 -9.64 -5.11 -16.44
CA GLY A 140 -8.31 -4.52 -16.53
C GLY A 140 -8.36 -3.01 -16.78
N GLU A 141 -9.20 -2.56 -17.71
CA GLU A 141 -9.38 -1.14 -18.04
C GLU A 141 -10.01 -0.37 -16.86
N VAL A 142 -11.07 -0.90 -16.27
CA VAL A 142 -11.73 -0.29 -15.10
C VAL A 142 -10.79 -0.23 -13.89
N ARG A 143 -9.97 -1.25 -13.67
CA ARG A 143 -8.96 -1.26 -12.59
C ARG A 143 -7.89 -0.20 -12.81
N GLU A 144 -7.43 -0.03 -14.06
CA GLU A 144 -6.44 0.98 -14.40
C GLU A 144 -6.99 2.40 -14.27
N GLU A 145 -8.21 2.64 -14.73
CA GLU A 145 -8.88 3.94 -14.55
C GLU A 145 -9.09 4.29 -13.08
N LEU A 146 -9.50 3.31 -12.26
CA LEU A 146 -9.61 3.49 -10.81
C LEU A 146 -8.24 3.82 -10.20
N ARG A 147 -7.17 3.15 -10.65
CA ARG A 147 -5.80 3.42 -10.19
C ARG A 147 -5.39 4.84 -10.56
N VAL A 148 -5.60 5.26 -11.80
CA VAL A 148 -5.31 6.62 -12.26
C VAL A 148 -6.11 7.66 -11.48
N ALA A 149 -7.40 7.41 -11.24
CA ALA A 149 -8.25 8.30 -10.45
C ALA A 149 -7.77 8.40 -8.98
N LEU A 150 -7.34 7.29 -8.38
CA LEU A 150 -6.75 7.28 -7.04
C LEU A 150 -5.46 8.11 -6.98
N LEU A 151 -4.62 8.05 -8.00
CA LEU A 151 -3.36 8.82 -8.05
C LEU A 151 -3.58 10.34 -8.15
N LYS A 152 -4.71 10.78 -8.67
CA LYS A 152 -5.11 12.20 -8.71
C LYS A 152 -5.57 12.74 -7.36
N ILE A 153 -5.88 11.86 -6.40
CA ILE A 153 -6.25 12.26 -5.04
C ILE A 153 -4.97 12.58 -4.25
N ASP A 154 -5.02 13.62 -3.43
CA ASP A 154 -3.91 13.94 -2.52
C ASP A 154 -3.53 12.72 -1.66
N SER A 155 -2.23 12.48 -1.49
CA SER A 155 -1.71 11.29 -0.83
C SER A 155 -2.15 11.14 0.62
N GLU A 156 -2.37 12.25 1.34
CA GLU A 156 -2.82 12.19 2.73
C GLU A 156 -4.29 11.73 2.84
N MET A 157 -5.08 11.99 1.81
CA MET A 157 -6.46 11.49 1.70
C MET A 157 -6.50 10.10 1.08
N ARG A 158 -5.61 9.81 0.13
CA ARG A 158 -5.54 8.53 -0.59
C ARG A 158 -5.12 7.37 0.32
N ALA A 159 -4.10 7.57 1.18
CA ALA A 159 -3.59 6.54 2.07
C ALA A 159 -4.69 5.89 2.94
N PRO A 160 -5.46 6.65 3.75
CA PRO A 160 -6.50 6.04 4.58
C PRO A 160 -7.64 5.42 3.76
N LEU A 161 -7.94 5.94 2.57
CA LEU A 161 -8.93 5.33 1.68
C LEU A 161 -8.48 3.94 1.19
N ILE A 162 -7.22 3.82 0.74
CA ILE A 162 -6.65 2.53 0.30
C ILE A 162 -6.65 1.53 1.45
N MET A 163 -6.18 1.93 2.63
CA MET A 163 -6.11 1.06 3.80
C MET A 163 -7.49 0.56 4.22
N ASN A 164 -8.48 1.43 4.28
CA ASN A 164 -9.83 1.04 4.66
C ASN A 164 -10.50 0.16 3.60
N ARG A 165 -10.33 0.47 2.30
CA ARG A 165 -11.09 -0.20 1.22
C ARG A 165 -10.48 -1.53 0.79
N PHE A 166 -9.15 -1.64 0.78
CA PHE A 166 -8.44 -2.81 0.25
C PHE A 166 -7.83 -3.70 1.32
N TYR A 167 -7.70 -3.18 2.55
CA TYR A 167 -7.10 -3.92 3.67
C TYR A 167 -8.06 -4.07 4.86
N ASP A 168 -9.32 -3.62 4.72
CA ASP A 168 -10.37 -3.69 5.75
C ASP A 168 -9.92 -3.19 7.13
N LEU A 169 -8.96 -2.23 7.16
CA LEU A 169 -8.49 -1.66 8.40
C LEU A 169 -9.55 -0.73 9.01
N THR A 170 -9.70 -0.81 10.32
CA THR A 170 -10.55 0.10 11.10
C THR A 170 -9.98 1.51 11.11
N TYR A 171 -10.79 2.50 11.46
CA TYR A 171 -10.32 3.88 11.55
C TYR A 171 -9.28 4.07 12.65
N GLU A 172 -9.37 3.30 13.73
CA GLU A 172 -8.44 3.27 14.84
C GLU A 172 -7.08 2.73 14.41
N GLU A 173 -7.04 1.61 13.69
CA GLU A 173 -5.82 1.01 13.15
C GLU A 173 -5.14 1.93 12.13
N ILE A 174 -5.90 2.54 11.22
CA ILE A 174 -5.37 3.51 10.26
C ILE A 174 -4.82 4.74 10.97
N ALA A 175 -5.49 5.19 12.02
CA ALA A 175 -5.06 6.33 12.83
C ALA A 175 -3.70 6.06 13.49
N GLU A 176 -3.50 4.86 14.03
CA GLU A 176 -2.24 4.42 14.62
C GLU A 176 -1.13 4.32 13.56
N ILE A 177 -1.42 3.68 12.40
CA ILE A 177 -0.46 3.55 11.29
C ILE A 177 -0.01 4.91 10.78
N LEU A 178 -0.94 5.84 10.56
CA LEU A 178 -0.66 7.15 9.96
C LEU A 178 -0.30 8.22 11.00
N ASN A 179 -0.34 7.88 12.29
CA ASN A 179 -0.11 8.81 13.41
C ASN A 179 -1.01 10.06 13.36
N ILE A 180 -2.33 9.84 13.18
CA ILE A 180 -3.37 10.87 13.14
C ILE A 180 -4.56 10.43 14.02
N THR A 181 -5.54 11.28 14.23
CA THR A 181 -6.73 10.91 14.99
C THR A 181 -7.75 10.11 14.15
N PRO A 182 -8.58 9.22 14.74
CA PRO A 182 -9.64 8.53 14.01
C PRO A 182 -10.64 9.48 13.34
N ALA A 183 -10.89 10.65 13.94
CA ALA A 183 -11.72 11.70 13.34
C ALA A 183 -11.08 12.27 12.06
N ALA A 184 -9.75 12.44 12.05
CA ALA A 184 -9.00 12.85 10.85
C ALA A 184 -9.04 11.76 9.77
N VAL A 185 -8.93 10.48 10.12
CA VAL A 185 -9.10 9.35 9.19
C VAL A 185 -10.46 9.42 8.52
N ARG A 186 -11.54 9.52 9.30
CA ARG A 186 -12.92 9.62 8.79
C ARG A 186 -13.07 10.79 7.81
N SER A 187 -12.59 11.97 8.18
CA SER A 187 -12.65 13.16 7.34
C SER A 187 -11.85 13.01 6.04
N ARG A 188 -10.65 12.43 6.09
CA ARG A 188 -9.81 12.19 4.93
C ARG A 188 -10.44 11.17 3.98
N ILE A 189 -10.98 10.05 4.49
CA ILE A 189 -11.70 9.06 3.68
C ILE A 189 -12.91 9.66 3.00
N HIS A 190 -13.70 10.47 3.73
CA HIS A 190 -14.88 11.13 3.14
C HIS A 190 -14.48 12.05 1.98
N ARG A 191 -13.48 12.92 2.18
CA ARG A 191 -12.97 13.81 1.12
C ARG A 191 -12.36 13.05 -0.06
N ALA A 192 -11.63 11.96 0.23
CA ALA A 192 -11.08 11.10 -0.81
C ALA A 192 -12.17 10.47 -1.69
N ARG A 193 -13.26 9.97 -1.08
CA ARG A 193 -14.40 9.42 -1.82
C ARG A 193 -15.08 10.46 -2.70
N GLN A 194 -15.26 11.68 -2.21
CA GLN A 194 -15.83 12.77 -3.00
C GLN A 194 -14.93 13.14 -4.19
N ALA A 195 -13.62 13.24 -3.96
CA ALA A 195 -12.66 13.52 -5.02
C ALA A 195 -12.64 12.39 -6.07
N LEU A 196 -12.69 11.12 -5.63
CA LEU A 196 -12.73 9.96 -6.51
C LEU A 196 -13.97 9.98 -7.41
N LEU A 197 -15.15 10.21 -6.83
CA LEU A 197 -16.40 10.31 -7.58
C LEU A 197 -16.37 11.44 -8.61
N LYS A 198 -15.80 12.60 -8.24
CA LYS A 198 -15.63 13.72 -9.17
C LYS A 198 -14.74 13.37 -10.37
N HIS A 199 -13.67 12.61 -10.14
CA HIS A 199 -12.78 12.16 -11.22
C HIS A 199 -13.45 11.12 -12.11
N LEU A 200 -14.12 10.13 -11.52
CA LEU A 200 -14.82 9.07 -12.29
C LEU A 200 -15.99 9.63 -13.12
N ASN A 201 -16.82 10.52 -12.55
CA ASN A 201 -17.92 11.16 -13.30
C ASN A 201 -17.41 12.02 -14.47
N LYS A 202 -16.20 12.55 -14.40
CA LYS A 202 -15.59 13.32 -15.50
C LYS A 202 -15.06 12.42 -16.62
N THR A 203 -14.79 11.15 -16.31
CA THR A 203 -14.25 10.17 -17.26
C THR A 203 -15.39 9.38 -17.95
N PHE A 204 -16.49 9.12 -17.24
CA PHE A 204 -17.61 8.29 -17.69
C PHE A 204 -18.91 9.08 -17.97
N GLY A 205 -18.98 10.38 -17.73
CA GLY A 205 -20.10 11.26 -18.02
C GLY A 205 -19.75 12.25 -19.11
#